data_bb9d9d5af6800cfbb2049808975694c1
#
_entry.id   bb9d9d5af6800cfbb2049808975694c1
#
_cell.length_a   1.000
_cell.length_b   1.000
_cell.length_c   1.000
_cell.angle_alpha   90.00
_cell.angle_beta   90.00
_cell.angle_gamma   90.00
#
_symmetry.space_group_name_H-M   'P 1'
#
loop_
_entity.id
_entity.type
_entity.pdbx_description
1 polymer ?
#
loop_
_entity_poly.entity_id
_entity_poly.type
_entity_poly.pdbx_seq_one_letter_code
_entity_poly.pdbx_strand_id
1 'polypeptide(L)'
;MKKRLQCFAAILVVIALFLTGCAAKNMAYDVPQESSSASDANGAVPEEAGGSLSGSGAAAPLPNKVIYDGSAELEAKDPGQAMRAVEQEIRRLGGYVASSSIQRGEEAGDDWVEMELKIPAEQLEGIEAFLGSLGTVTDYAMQSEDVTNQYYDAQARLENAKTQRDAYLEMLEQAKTVEDALKVQEALDSVQERIEVLEGQLKLWDHQVSLSTLRLTISAPMVLEVGQLRLMSWDELKNGIVRCV
;
A
#
# COMPACT_ATOMS: atom_id res chain seq x y z
N MET A 1 30.03 -48.20 3.41
CA MET A 1 30.62 -47.04 4.12
C MET A 1 31.43 -46.11 3.22
N LYS A 2 32.20 -46.56 2.27
CA LYS A 2 33.06 -45.68 1.41
C LYS A 2 32.25 -44.67 0.55
N LYS A 3 31.07 -45.01 0.03
CA LYS A 3 30.25 -44.11 -0.81
C LYS A 3 29.62 -42.92 -0.04
N ARG A 4 29.30 -43.11 1.23
CA ARG A 4 28.74 -42.02 2.07
C ARG A 4 29.83 -41.01 2.49
N LEU A 5 31.06 -41.48 2.68
CA LEU A 5 32.19 -40.61 3.01
C LEU A 5 32.59 -39.71 1.83
N GLN A 6 32.44 -40.20 0.58
CA GLN A 6 32.73 -39.43 -0.63
C GLN A 6 31.67 -38.31 -0.86
N CYS A 7 30.38 -38.55 -0.52
CA CYS A 7 29.36 -37.52 -0.60
C CYS A 7 29.57 -36.38 0.42
N PHE A 8 30.01 -36.71 1.64
CA PHE A 8 30.31 -35.67 2.64
C PHE A 8 31.54 -34.82 2.26
N ALA A 9 32.58 -35.42 1.63
CA ALA A 9 33.71 -34.68 1.15
C ALA A 9 33.36 -33.73 0.00
N ALA A 10 32.48 -34.13 -0.90
CA ALA A 10 32.00 -33.29 -2.01
C ALA A 10 31.15 -32.08 -1.53
N ILE A 11 30.34 -32.25 -0.50
CA ILE A 11 29.51 -31.17 0.06
C ILE A 11 30.41 -30.14 0.78
N LEU A 12 31.45 -30.56 1.49
CA LEU A 12 32.40 -29.67 2.17
C LEU A 12 33.22 -28.81 1.21
N VAL A 13 33.57 -29.35 0.04
CA VAL A 13 34.30 -28.60 -1.01
C VAL A 13 33.37 -27.53 -1.64
N VAL A 14 32.09 -27.80 -1.84
CA VAL A 14 31.13 -26.84 -2.38
C VAL A 14 30.87 -25.69 -1.39
N ILE A 15 30.83 -25.97 -0.10
CA ILE A 15 30.62 -24.93 0.94
C ILE A 15 31.84 -24.01 1.06
N ALA A 16 33.07 -24.56 0.87
CA ALA A 16 34.30 -23.76 0.91
C ALA A 16 34.44 -22.78 -0.26
N LEU A 17 33.83 -23.06 -1.41
CA LEU A 17 33.85 -22.19 -2.60
C LEU A 17 32.93 -20.98 -2.53
N PHE A 18 31.95 -20.99 -1.62
CA PHE A 18 31.03 -19.85 -1.42
C PHE A 18 31.53 -18.79 -0.42
N LEU A 19 32.65 -19.01 0.27
CA LEU A 19 33.20 -18.08 1.28
C LEU A 19 34.25 -17.09 0.75
N THR A 20 34.61 -17.13 -0.54
CA THR A 20 35.55 -16.17 -1.12
C THR A 20 34.85 -15.24 -2.11
N GLY A 21 34.26 -14.17 -1.60
CA GLY A 21 33.81 -13.12 -2.51
C GLY A 21 32.83 -12.13 -1.92
N CYS A 22 33.28 -11.21 -1.09
CA CYS A 22 32.77 -9.84 -1.03
C CYS A 22 33.72 -8.96 -0.20
N ALA A 23 34.78 -8.47 -0.85
CA ALA A 23 35.44 -7.25 -0.41
C ALA A 23 34.66 -6.09 -0.98
N ALA A 24 33.73 -5.52 -0.20
CA ALA A 24 33.02 -4.30 -0.52
C ALA A 24 33.98 -3.12 -0.42
N LYS A 25 34.27 -2.50 -1.55
CA LYS A 25 35.04 -1.29 -1.69
C LYS A 25 34.18 -0.13 -1.22
N ASN A 26 34.46 0.39 -0.01
CA ASN A 26 33.87 1.63 0.49
C ASN A 26 34.34 2.78 -0.41
N MET A 27 33.45 3.29 -1.25
CA MET A 27 33.59 4.62 -1.85
C MET A 27 33.02 5.63 -0.85
N ALA A 28 33.92 6.34 -0.19
CA ALA A 28 33.60 7.55 0.55
C ALA A 28 33.15 8.62 -0.46
N TYR A 29 31.92 9.07 -0.34
CA TYR A 29 31.43 10.25 -1.05
C TYR A 29 31.85 11.45 -0.22
N ASP A 30 32.80 12.23 -0.77
CA ASP A 30 33.26 13.49 -0.21
C ASP A 30 32.20 14.57 -0.53
N VAL A 31 31.54 15.06 0.49
CA VAL A 31 30.60 16.18 0.39
C VAL A 31 31.39 17.46 0.65
N PRO A 32 31.46 18.41 -0.29
CA PRO A 32 32.08 19.71 -0.01
C PRO A 32 31.28 20.48 1.03
N GLN A 33 31.90 20.75 2.16
CA GLN A 33 31.39 21.59 3.21
C GLN A 33 31.65 23.06 2.82
N GLU A 34 30.62 23.74 2.32
CA GLU A 34 30.70 25.22 2.16
C GLU A 34 30.66 25.87 3.54
N SER A 35 31.78 26.46 3.89
CA SER A 35 31.95 27.37 5.03
C SER A 35 31.28 28.70 4.75
N SER A 36 30.12 28.96 5.38
CA SER A 36 29.55 30.31 5.42
C SER A 36 30.25 31.12 6.50
N SER A 37 31.10 32.06 6.08
CA SER A 37 31.65 33.10 6.92
C SER A 37 30.55 34.10 7.32
N ALA A 38 30.37 34.27 8.61
CA ALA A 38 29.59 35.33 9.21
C ALA A 38 30.25 36.70 8.88
N SER A 39 29.46 37.62 8.36
CA SER A 39 29.81 39.05 8.30
C SER A 39 28.73 39.83 9.05
N ASP A 40 29.12 40.30 10.22
CA ASP A 40 28.38 41.31 10.97
C ASP A 40 28.24 42.59 10.16
N ALA A 41 27.01 43.03 9.90
CA ALA A 41 26.70 44.38 9.56
C ALA A 41 25.46 44.85 10.30
N ASN A 42 25.71 45.58 11.36
CA ASN A 42 24.76 46.38 12.12
C ASN A 42 24.19 47.47 11.23
N GLY A 43 22.87 47.39 10.94
CA GLY A 43 22.12 48.40 10.20
C GLY A 43 20.75 48.58 10.81
N ALA A 44 20.61 49.63 11.59
CA ALA A 44 19.35 50.07 12.17
C ALA A 44 18.31 50.35 11.08
N VAL A 45 17.14 49.73 11.18
CA VAL A 45 15.96 50.00 10.36
C VAL A 45 14.93 50.71 11.25
N PRO A 46 14.32 51.82 10.80
CA PRO A 46 13.33 52.58 11.59
C PRO A 46 12.02 51.76 11.72
N GLU A 47 11.48 51.81 12.91
CA GLU A 47 10.16 51.34 13.31
C GLU A 47 9.11 52.22 12.62
N GLU A 48 8.45 51.69 11.56
CA GLU A 48 7.25 52.29 10.99
C GLU A 48 6.01 51.48 11.39
N ALA A 49 5.07 52.23 11.84
CA ALA A 49 3.81 51.91 12.51
C ALA A 49 2.99 50.75 11.93
N GLY A 50 2.40 50.00 12.86
CA GLY A 50 1.43 48.96 12.67
C GLY A 50 0.23 49.33 11.82
N GLY A 51 0.06 48.55 10.78
CA GLY A 51 -1.22 48.34 10.11
C GLY A 51 -1.70 46.94 10.44
N SER A 52 -2.47 46.80 11.52
CA SER A 52 -3.21 45.58 11.82
C SER A 52 -4.28 45.38 10.76
N LEU A 53 -3.96 44.64 9.70
CA LEU A 53 -4.97 44.08 8.80
C LEU A 53 -5.49 42.80 9.49
N SER A 54 -6.33 43.00 10.51
CA SER A 54 -7.18 41.97 11.10
C SER A 54 -8.34 41.72 10.13
N GLY A 55 -8.05 40.98 9.07
CA GLY A 55 -9.00 40.42 8.11
C GLY A 55 -8.84 38.93 8.07
N SER A 56 -8.88 38.26 9.23
CA SER A 56 -9.01 36.81 9.30
C SER A 56 -10.45 36.42 8.96
N GLY A 57 -10.76 36.43 7.68
CA GLY A 57 -11.78 35.52 7.18
C GLY A 57 -11.21 34.11 7.32
N ALA A 58 -11.49 33.47 8.45
CA ALA A 58 -11.20 32.06 8.61
C ALA A 58 -11.98 31.33 7.51
N ALA A 59 -11.30 31.01 6.42
CA ALA A 59 -11.85 30.06 5.43
C ALA A 59 -12.22 28.81 6.21
N ALA A 60 -13.47 28.35 6.05
CA ALA A 60 -13.90 27.11 6.66
C ALA A 60 -12.87 26.03 6.32
N PRO A 61 -12.45 25.21 7.30
CA PRO A 61 -11.49 24.16 7.02
C PRO A 61 -12.03 23.28 5.90
N LEU A 62 -11.20 23.09 4.87
CA LEU A 62 -11.54 22.19 3.77
C LEU A 62 -11.73 20.78 4.31
N PRO A 63 -12.75 20.03 3.83
CA PRO A 63 -12.94 18.65 4.26
C PRO A 63 -11.71 17.83 3.91
N ASN A 64 -11.22 17.05 4.88
CA ASN A 64 -10.06 16.19 4.70
C ASN A 64 -10.34 15.10 3.67
N LYS A 65 -9.38 14.83 2.82
CA LYS A 65 -9.39 13.76 1.83
C LYS A 65 -8.34 12.72 2.25
N VAL A 66 -8.78 11.69 2.97
CA VAL A 66 -7.89 10.64 3.49
C VAL A 66 -8.27 9.31 2.83
N ILE A 67 -7.27 8.64 2.28
CA ILE A 67 -7.38 7.30 1.69
C ILE A 67 -6.91 6.29 2.74
N TYR A 68 -7.68 5.21 2.94
CA TYR A 68 -7.31 4.11 3.81
C TYR A 68 -7.07 2.85 3.00
N ASP A 69 -5.91 2.22 3.20
CA ASP A 69 -5.52 0.93 2.62
C ASP A 69 -5.01 0.03 3.75
N GLY A 70 -5.48 -1.20 3.82
CA GLY A 70 -5.11 -2.10 4.88
C GLY A 70 -4.97 -3.55 4.45
N SER A 71 -4.36 -4.32 5.34
CA SER A 71 -4.26 -5.77 5.26
C SER A 71 -4.66 -6.40 6.57
N ALA A 72 -5.26 -7.58 6.51
CA ALA A 72 -5.58 -8.38 7.67
C ALA A 72 -5.35 -9.86 7.38
N GLU A 73 -4.86 -10.58 8.39
CA GLU A 73 -4.74 -12.03 8.37
C GLU A 73 -5.62 -12.63 9.44
N LEU A 74 -6.46 -13.59 9.06
CA LEU A 74 -7.43 -14.24 9.93
C LEU A 74 -7.22 -15.75 9.89
N GLU A 75 -6.98 -16.36 11.06
CA GLU A 75 -7.06 -17.81 11.22
C GLU A 75 -8.47 -18.22 11.64
N ALA A 76 -9.16 -18.97 10.78
CA ALA A 76 -10.51 -19.46 11.03
C ALA A 76 -10.58 -20.98 10.79
N LYS A 77 -11.35 -21.70 11.61
CA LYS A 77 -11.51 -23.16 11.50
C LYS A 77 -12.07 -23.61 10.15
N ASP A 78 -12.91 -22.80 9.54
CA ASP A 78 -13.49 -23.02 8.22
C ASP A 78 -13.35 -21.71 7.42
N PRO A 79 -12.28 -21.57 6.61
CA PRO A 79 -12.05 -20.38 5.80
C PRO A 79 -13.20 -20.06 4.85
N GLY A 80 -13.86 -21.08 4.31
CA GLY A 80 -14.98 -20.90 3.40
C GLY A 80 -16.25 -20.39 4.10
N GLN A 81 -16.48 -20.76 5.35
CA GLN A 81 -17.57 -20.20 6.15
C GLN A 81 -17.26 -18.76 6.58
N ALA A 82 -16.04 -18.51 7.00
CA ALA A 82 -15.57 -17.17 7.36
C ALA A 82 -15.69 -16.20 6.16
N MET A 83 -15.26 -16.61 4.96
CA MET A 83 -15.42 -15.84 3.73
C MET A 83 -16.88 -15.41 3.52
N ARG A 84 -17.84 -16.35 3.60
CA ARG A 84 -19.27 -16.04 3.41
C ARG A 84 -19.80 -15.06 4.45
N ALA A 85 -19.36 -15.20 5.71
CA ALA A 85 -19.72 -14.26 6.77
C ALA A 85 -19.16 -12.85 6.51
N VAL A 86 -17.92 -12.76 6.07
CA VAL A 86 -17.28 -11.50 5.66
C VAL A 86 -18.05 -10.87 4.50
N GLU A 87 -18.35 -11.61 3.43
CA GLU A 87 -19.12 -11.08 2.29
C GLU A 87 -20.49 -10.53 2.72
N GLN A 88 -21.17 -11.21 3.61
CA GLN A 88 -22.48 -10.79 4.12
C GLN A 88 -22.36 -9.47 4.92
N GLU A 89 -21.36 -9.39 5.79
CA GLU A 89 -21.15 -8.19 6.61
C GLU A 89 -20.72 -6.98 5.77
N ILE A 90 -19.80 -7.16 4.82
CA ILE A 90 -19.37 -6.10 3.93
C ILE A 90 -20.56 -5.52 3.13
N ARG A 91 -21.44 -6.38 2.62
CA ARG A 91 -22.67 -5.93 1.95
C ARG A 91 -23.61 -5.20 2.90
N ARG A 92 -23.71 -5.62 4.16
CA ARG A 92 -24.54 -4.97 5.20
C ARG A 92 -24.03 -3.54 5.49
N LEU A 93 -22.71 -3.35 5.47
CA LEU A 93 -22.06 -2.05 5.67
C LEU A 93 -22.11 -1.13 4.43
N GLY A 94 -22.68 -1.60 3.30
CA GLY A 94 -22.73 -0.84 2.06
C GLY A 94 -21.45 -0.94 1.22
N GLY A 95 -20.53 -1.82 1.59
CA GLY A 95 -19.34 -2.16 0.82
C GLY A 95 -19.59 -3.27 -0.21
N TYR A 96 -18.51 -3.69 -0.87
CA TYR A 96 -18.53 -4.82 -1.80
C TYR A 96 -17.19 -5.57 -1.82
N VAL A 97 -17.23 -6.81 -2.30
CA VAL A 97 -16.03 -7.63 -2.56
C VAL A 97 -15.56 -7.37 -3.99
N ALA A 98 -14.36 -6.80 -4.14
CA ALA A 98 -13.77 -6.51 -5.44
C ALA A 98 -13.19 -7.78 -6.08
N SER A 99 -12.55 -8.63 -5.27
CA SER A 99 -12.09 -9.94 -5.69
C SER A 99 -12.15 -10.93 -4.53
N SER A 100 -12.34 -12.21 -4.84
CA SER A 100 -12.19 -13.31 -3.88
C SER A 100 -11.63 -14.53 -4.59
N SER A 101 -10.68 -15.20 -3.95
CA SER A 101 -10.03 -16.41 -4.44
C SER A 101 -9.98 -17.44 -3.31
N ILE A 102 -10.31 -18.68 -3.62
CA ILE A 102 -10.18 -19.81 -2.69
C ILE A 102 -9.13 -20.74 -3.28
N GLN A 103 -8.09 -20.98 -2.53
CA GLN A 103 -7.09 -21.99 -2.87
C GLN A 103 -7.21 -23.15 -1.89
N ARG A 104 -7.31 -24.37 -2.41
CA ARG A 104 -7.38 -25.58 -1.62
C ARG A 104 -6.02 -26.27 -1.63
N GLY A 105 -5.49 -26.52 -0.43
CA GLY A 105 -4.30 -27.31 -0.26
C GLY A 105 -4.53 -28.79 -0.52
N GLU A 106 -3.46 -29.56 -0.69
CA GLU A 106 -3.52 -31.02 -0.81
C GLU A 106 -3.74 -31.71 0.54
N GLU A 107 -3.35 -31.04 1.64
CA GLU A 107 -3.53 -31.53 3.01
C GLU A 107 -4.69 -30.81 3.71
N ALA A 108 -5.31 -31.50 4.68
CA ALA A 108 -6.39 -30.90 5.47
C ALA A 108 -5.82 -29.76 6.35
N GLY A 109 -6.25 -28.55 6.11
CA GLY A 109 -5.79 -27.36 6.81
C GLY A 109 -4.96 -26.39 5.96
N ASP A 110 -4.65 -26.74 4.71
CA ASP A 110 -3.92 -25.86 3.79
C ASP A 110 -4.85 -24.97 2.93
N ASP A 111 -6.14 -24.96 3.26
CA ASP A 111 -7.10 -24.10 2.57
C ASP A 111 -6.89 -22.64 2.99
N TRP A 112 -6.76 -21.76 2.00
CA TRP A 112 -6.67 -20.33 2.23
C TRP A 112 -7.59 -19.55 1.29
N VAL A 113 -8.02 -18.40 1.73
CA VAL A 113 -8.89 -17.49 0.99
C VAL A 113 -8.23 -16.12 0.96
N GLU A 114 -8.14 -15.53 -0.22
CA GLU A 114 -7.72 -14.14 -0.40
C GLU A 114 -8.92 -13.32 -0.88
N MET A 115 -9.13 -12.16 -0.27
CA MET A 115 -10.23 -11.26 -0.60
C MET A 115 -9.72 -9.81 -0.66
N GLU A 116 -10.20 -9.06 -1.65
CA GLU A 116 -10.10 -7.61 -1.67
C GLU A 116 -11.48 -7.01 -1.39
N LEU A 117 -11.57 -6.26 -0.31
CA LEU A 117 -12.80 -5.69 0.21
C LEU A 117 -12.79 -4.17 0.03
N LYS A 118 -13.89 -3.61 -0.45
CA LYS A 118 -14.13 -2.17 -0.52
C LYS A 118 -15.19 -1.81 0.52
N ILE A 119 -14.79 -1.03 1.51
CA ILE A 119 -15.56 -0.73 2.72
C ILE A 119 -15.70 0.78 2.83
N PRO A 120 -16.91 1.33 3.05
CA PRO A 120 -17.06 2.75 3.33
C PRO A 120 -16.15 3.20 4.48
N ALA A 121 -15.39 4.27 4.27
CA ALA A 121 -14.38 4.74 5.23
C ALA A 121 -14.95 4.94 6.64
N GLU A 122 -16.21 5.37 6.73
CA GLU A 122 -16.92 5.60 7.98
C GLU A 122 -17.23 4.31 8.77
N GLN A 123 -17.20 3.14 8.11
CA GLN A 123 -17.51 1.84 8.70
C GLN A 123 -16.28 1.00 9.04
N LEU A 124 -15.08 1.58 8.86
CA LEU A 124 -13.82 0.85 8.99
C LEU A 124 -13.49 0.45 10.44
N GLU A 125 -13.85 1.28 11.43
CA GLU A 125 -13.54 1.07 12.84
C GLU A 125 -14.07 -0.26 13.42
N GLY A 126 -15.19 -0.77 12.90
CA GLY A 126 -15.81 -2.01 13.41
C GLY A 126 -15.25 -3.30 12.80
N ILE A 127 -14.46 -3.21 11.75
CA ILE A 127 -14.06 -4.39 10.95
C ILE A 127 -13.12 -5.32 11.72
N GLU A 128 -12.14 -4.80 12.44
CA GLU A 128 -11.21 -5.61 13.24
C GLU A 128 -11.96 -6.45 14.29
N ALA A 129 -12.88 -5.81 15.03
CA ALA A 129 -13.70 -6.50 16.02
C ALA A 129 -14.59 -7.57 15.40
N PHE A 130 -15.14 -7.31 14.22
CA PHE A 130 -15.93 -8.29 13.48
C PHE A 130 -15.08 -9.48 13.04
N LEU A 131 -13.89 -9.25 12.45
CA LEU A 131 -12.95 -10.31 12.06
C LEU A 131 -12.56 -11.17 13.29
N GLY A 132 -12.28 -10.54 14.43
CA GLY A 132 -12.02 -11.22 15.69
C GLY A 132 -13.16 -12.12 16.20
N SER A 133 -14.39 -11.87 15.79
CA SER A 133 -15.54 -12.74 16.09
C SER A 133 -15.59 -14.01 15.24
N LEU A 134 -14.93 -14.04 14.09
CA LEU A 134 -14.90 -15.18 13.16
C LEU A 134 -13.70 -16.12 13.43
N GLY A 135 -12.63 -15.61 14.04
CA GLY A 135 -11.41 -16.35 14.29
C GLY A 135 -10.37 -15.54 15.04
N THR A 136 -9.12 -15.96 14.91
CA THR A 136 -7.98 -15.24 15.50
C THR A 136 -7.37 -14.33 14.44
N VAL A 137 -7.38 -13.02 14.68
CA VAL A 137 -6.67 -12.05 13.84
C VAL A 137 -5.20 -12.13 14.19
N THR A 138 -4.35 -12.56 13.27
CA THR A 138 -2.90 -12.73 13.47
C THR A 138 -2.12 -11.49 13.06
N ASP A 139 -2.61 -10.78 12.06
CA ASP A 139 -2.08 -9.48 11.64
C ASP A 139 -3.23 -8.54 11.25
N TYR A 140 -3.09 -7.27 11.61
CA TYR A 140 -3.98 -6.20 11.18
C TYR A 140 -3.19 -4.91 11.03
N ALA A 141 -3.05 -4.47 9.79
CA ALA A 141 -2.34 -3.24 9.46
C ALA A 141 -3.26 -2.30 8.68
N MET A 142 -3.29 -1.03 9.08
CA MET A 142 -4.04 0.01 8.41
C MET A 142 -3.13 1.20 8.15
N GLN A 143 -3.05 1.60 6.89
CA GLN A 143 -2.31 2.77 6.44
C GLN A 143 -3.28 3.84 5.99
N SER A 144 -2.98 5.10 6.30
CA SER A 144 -3.73 6.26 5.83
C SER A 144 -2.83 7.20 5.06
N GLU A 145 -3.34 7.72 3.95
CA GLU A 145 -2.69 8.74 3.13
C GLU A 145 -3.59 9.98 3.05
N ASP A 146 -3.09 11.10 3.52
CA ASP A 146 -3.79 12.39 3.42
C ASP A 146 -3.46 13.04 2.06
N VAL A 147 -4.43 13.01 1.16
CA VAL A 147 -4.34 13.61 -0.19
C VAL A 147 -5.07 14.95 -0.28
N THR A 148 -5.40 15.58 0.84
CA THR A 148 -6.18 16.82 0.89
C THR A 148 -5.55 17.91 0.03
N ASN A 149 -4.27 18.18 0.21
CA ASN A 149 -3.57 19.21 -0.54
C ASN A 149 -3.48 18.89 -2.05
N GLN A 150 -3.15 17.63 -2.38
CA GLN A 150 -3.06 17.17 -3.77
C GLN A 150 -4.41 17.26 -4.48
N TYR A 151 -5.49 16.90 -3.77
CA TYR A 151 -6.85 16.95 -4.29
C TYR A 151 -7.26 18.38 -4.65
N TYR A 152 -7.10 19.33 -3.73
CA TYR A 152 -7.49 20.71 -3.96
C TYR A 152 -6.58 21.43 -4.95
N ASP A 153 -5.28 21.09 -5.02
CA ASP A 153 -4.39 21.60 -6.06
C ASP A 153 -4.83 21.11 -7.46
N ALA A 154 -5.14 19.81 -7.60
CA ALA A 154 -5.64 19.28 -8.85
C ALA A 154 -6.99 19.89 -9.26
N GLN A 155 -7.87 20.14 -8.29
CA GLN A 155 -9.15 20.84 -8.52
C GLN A 155 -8.93 22.27 -9.02
N ALA A 156 -8.02 23.01 -8.42
CA ALA A 156 -7.68 24.38 -8.86
C ALA A 156 -7.07 24.37 -10.27
N ARG A 157 -6.19 23.42 -10.57
CA ARG A 157 -5.62 23.24 -11.92
C ARG A 157 -6.68 22.88 -12.95
N LEU A 158 -7.66 22.05 -12.60
CA LEU A 158 -8.78 21.71 -13.47
C LEU A 158 -9.60 22.94 -13.82
N GLU A 159 -9.92 23.77 -12.83
CA GLU A 159 -10.68 25.01 -13.06
C GLU A 159 -9.92 25.99 -13.98
N ASN A 160 -8.61 26.16 -13.75
CA ASN A 160 -7.77 26.96 -14.62
C ASN A 160 -7.73 26.40 -16.05
N ALA A 161 -7.63 25.08 -16.23
CA ALA A 161 -7.63 24.45 -17.55
C ALA A 161 -8.97 24.64 -18.26
N LYS A 162 -10.10 24.55 -17.55
CA LYS A 162 -11.42 24.84 -18.10
C LYS A 162 -11.56 26.30 -18.56
N THR A 163 -11.08 27.24 -17.76
CA THR A 163 -11.04 28.66 -18.14
C THR A 163 -10.18 28.89 -19.39
N GLN A 164 -9.04 28.22 -19.47
CA GLN A 164 -8.15 28.30 -20.65
C GLN A 164 -8.80 27.70 -21.90
N ARG A 165 -9.50 26.57 -21.76
CA ARG A 165 -10.29 25.96 -22.85
C ARG A 165 -11.34 26.94 -23.38
N ASP A 166 -12.09 27.58 -22.49
CA ASP A 166 -13.15 28.53 -22.87
C ASP A 166 -12.57 29.74 -23.62
N ALA A 167 -11.40 30.26 -23.18
CA ALA A 167 -10.70 31.32 -23.90
C ALA A 167 -10.23 30.86 -25.30
N TYR A 168 -9.76 29.62 -25.46
CA TYR A 168 -9.40 29.11 -26.79
C TYR A 168 -10.61 28.91 -27.70
N LEU A 169 -11.77 28.52 -27.16
CA LEU A 169 -13.00 28.44 -27.93
C LEU A 169 -13.40 29.83 -28.47
N GLU A 170 -13.31 30.89 -27.66
CA GLU A 170 -13.55 32.25 -28.12
C GLU A 170 -12.55 32.71 -29.19
N MET A 171 -11.26 32.32 -29.06
CA MET A 171 -10.25 32.63 -30.09
C MET A 171 -10.52 31.85 -31.38
N LEU A 172 -11.00 30.61 -31.30
CA LEU A 172 -11.36 29.83 -32.49
C LEU A 172 -12.52 30.43 -33.27
N GLU A 173 -13.54 30.97 -32.58
CA GLU A 173 -14.66 31.70 -33.21
C GLU A 173 -14.20 32.97 -33.92
N GLN A 174 -13.11 33.62 -33.46
CA GLN A 174 -12.55 34.82 -34.01
C GLN A 174 -11.49 34.57 -35.10
N ALA A 175 -11.09 33.35 -35.33
CA ALA A 175 -10.06 32.98 -36.31
C ALA A 175 -10.49 33.33 -37.74
N LYS A 176 -9.65 34.10 -38.43
CA LYS A 176 -9.94 34.55 -39.80
C LYS A 176 -9.28 33.71 -40.88
N THR A 177 -8.24 32.97 -40.52
CA THR A 177 -7.53 32.08 -41.43
C THR A 177 -7.58 30.65 -40.94
N VAL A 178 -7.48 29.70 -41.88
CA VAL A 178 -7.43 28.26 -41.57
C VAL A 178 -6.18 27.95 -40.76
N GLU A 179 -5.06 28.64 -41.03
CA GLU A 179 -3.82 28.46 -40.28
C GLU A 179 -3.97 28.84 -38.79
N ASP A 180 -4.60 30.01 -38.51
CA ASP A 180 -4.87 30.43 -37.13
C ASP A 180 -5.82 29.47 -36.42
N ALA A 181 -6.87 29.04 -37.11
CA ALA A 181 -7.84 28.05 -36.57
C ALA A 181 -7.14 26.74 -36.21
N LEU A 182 -6.25 26.22 -37.04
CA LEU A 182 -5.51 24.99 -36.75
C LEU A 182 -4.61 25.12 -35.54
N LYS A 183 -3.89 26.27 -35.38
CA LYS A 183 -3.04 26.52 -34.19
C LYS A 183 -3.85 26.58 -32.90
N VAL A 184 -5.04 27.18 -32.95
CA VAL A 184 -5.93 27.24 -31.77
C VAL A 184 -6.50 25.86 -31.49
N GLN A 185 -6.84 25.09 -32.53
CA GLN A 185 -7.34 23.72 -32.35
C GLN A 185 -6.29 22.80 -31.68
N GLU A 186 -5.03 22.86 -32.09
CA GLU A 186 -3.94 22.11 -31.45
C GLU A 186 -3.78 22.49 -29.95
N ALA A 187 -3.89 23.78 -29.62
CA ALA A 187 -3.86 24.25 -28.25
C ALA A 187 -5.08 23.77 -27.45
N LEU A 188 -6.26 23.77 -28.07
CA LEU A 188 -7.50 23.30 -27.48
C LEU A 188 -7.43 21.80 -27.17
N ASP A 189 -6.93 20.99 -28.12
CA ASP A 189 -6.77 19.55 -27.94
C ASP A 189 -5.83 19.25 -26.75
N SER A 190 -4.73 19.99 -26.62
CA SER A 190 -3.79 19.85 -25.50
C SER A 190 -4.42 20.20 -24.14
N VAL A 191 -5.25 21.24 -24.10
CA VAL A 191 -5.97 21.62 -22.87
C VAL A 191 -7.06 20.62 -22.53
N GLN A 192 -7.77 20.11 -23.54
CA GLN A 192 -8.79 19.09 -23.34
C GLN A 192 -8.19 17.80 -22.76
N GLU A 193 -7.05 17.34 -23.26
CA GLU A 193 -6.34 16.20 -22.69
C GLU A 193 -5.98 16.43 -21.21
N ARG A 194 -5.51 17.63 -20.87
CA ARG A 194 -5.18 17.98 -19.47
C ARG A 194 -6.42 17.96 -18.58
N ILE A 195 -7.56 18.44 -19.05
CA ILE A 195 -8.83 18.41 -18.34
C ILE A 195 -9.21 16.96 -18.04
N GLU A 196 -9.18 16.08 -19.04
CA GLU A 196 -9.55 14.67 -18.91
C GLU A 196 -8.66 13.93 -17.90
N VAL A 197 -7.34 14.19 -17.92
CA VAL A 197 -6.40 13.61 -16.95
C VAL A 197 -6.72 14.08 -15.53
N LEU A 198 -6.97 15.38 -15.31
CA LEU A 198 -7.28 15.93 -14.00
C LEU A 198 -8.64 15.45 -13.48
N GLU A 199 -9.66 15.39 -14.33
CA GLU A 199 -10.97 14.84 -13.97
C GLU A 199 -10.89 13.35 -13.61
N GLY A 200 -10.11 12.59 -14.36
CA GLY A 200 -9.84 11.18 -14.06
C GLY A 200 -9.16 11.00 -12.72
N GLN A 201 -8.15 11.81 -12.42
CA GLN A 201 -7.43 11.79 -11.13
C GLN A 201 -8.34 12.14 -9.95
N LEU A 202 -9.13 13.20 -10.05
CA LEU A 202 -10.06 13.61 -9.00
C LEU A 202 -11.13 12.55 -8.75
N LYS A 203 -11.68 11.96 -9.81
CA LYS A 203 -12.65 10.86 -9.71
C LYS A 203 -12.06 9.62 -9.03
N LEU A 204 -10.79 9.30 -9.31
CA LEU A 204 -10.09 8.21 -8.65
C LEU A 204 -9.96 8.48 -7.15
N TRP A 205 -9.49 9.66 -6.76
CA TRP A 205 -9.37 10.05 -5.35
C TRP A 205 -10.72 10.09 -4.62
N ASP A 206 -11.77 10.62 -5.24
CA ASP A 206 -13.11 10.60 -4.66
C ASP A 206 -13.58 9.18 -4.36
N HIS A 207 -13.31 8.24 -5.26
CA HIS A 207 -13.61 6.83 -5.04
C HIS A 207 -12.76 6.22 -3.91
N GLN A 208 -11.46 6.50 -3.86
CA GLN A 208 -10.55 5.98 -2.84
C GLN A 208 -10.80 6.57 -1.44
N VAL A 209 -11.19 7.83 -1.35
CA VAL A 209 -11.56 8.50 -0.09
C VAL A 209 -12.90 7.97 0.44
N SER A 210 -13.84 7.67 -0.44
CA SER A 210 -15.14 7.14 -0.04
C SER A 210 -15.12 5.68 0.35
N LEU A 211 -14.24 4.88 -0.26
CA LEU A 211 -14.14 3.45 -0.07
C LEU A 211 -12.70 3.03 0.25
N SER A 212 -12.51 2.60 1.48
CA SER A 212 -11.25 2.01 1.94
C SER A 212 -11.04 0.63 1.33
N THR A 213 -9.78 0.27 1.08
CA THR A 213 -9.41 -1.07 0.61
C THR A 213 -8.88 -1.89 1.77
N LEU A 214 -9.43 -3.10 1.97
CA LEU A 214 -8.89 -4.07 2.91
C LEU A 214 -8.60 -5.37 2.17
N ARG A 215 -7.33 -5.79 2.18
CA ARG A 215 -6.89 -7.10 1.71
C ARG A 215 -6.94 -8.06 2.88
N LEU A 216 -7.78 -9.08 2.78
CA LEU A 216 -8.00 -10.08 3.81
C LEU A 216 -7.52 -11.44 3.34
N THR A 217 -6.61 -12.03 4.10
CA THR A 217 -6.21 -13.43 3.93
C THR A 217 -6.80 -14.25 5.07
N ILE A 218 -7.54 -15.31 4.73
CA ILE A 218 -8.14 -16.23 5.72
C ILE A 218 -7.50 -17.60 5.53
N SER A 219 -6.86 -18.11 6.57
CA SER A 219 -6.25 -19.45 6.59
C SER A 219 -6.89 -20.34 7.64
N ALA A 220 -6.76 -21.65 7.46
CA ALA A 220 -7.05 -22.59 8.54
C ALA A 220 -5.91 -22.58 9.56
N PRO A 221 -6.18 -22.76 10.87
CA PRO A 221 -5.14 -22.86 11.88
C PRO A 221 -4.27 -24.07 11.58
N MET A 222 -2.94 -23.86 11.53
CA MET A 222 -1.99 -24.95 11.35
C MET A 222 -2.04 -25.88 12.56
N VAL A 223 -2.76 -26.99 12.45
CA VAL A 223 -2.73 -28.04 13.46
C VAL A 223 -1.40 -28.76 13.29
N LEU A 224 -0.38 -28.36 14.04
CA LEU A 224 0.77 -29.22 14.23
C LEU A 224 0.24 -30.48 14.92
N GLU A 225 -0.11 -31.52 14.16
CA GLU A 225 -0.15 -32.84 14.72
C GLU A 225 1.26 -33.10 15.27
N VAL A 226 1.41 -32.90 16.57
CA VAL A 226 2.55 -33.44 17.30
C VAL A 226 2.34 -34.97 17.17
N GLY A 227 2.81 -35.47 16.02
CA GLY A 227 2.80 -36.89 15.73
C GLY A 227 3.38 -37.55 16.98
N GLN A 228 2.64 -38.50 17.53
CA GLN A 228 2.98 -39.21 18.74
C GLN A 228 4.50 -39.47 18.69
N LEU A 229 5.25 -38.71 19.50
CA LEU A 229 6.63 -39.07 19.82
C LEU A 229 6.48 -40.48 20.45
N ARG A 230 6.53 -41.48 19.59
CA ARG A 230 6.60 -42.86 20.00
C ARG A 230 7.95 -43.00 20.71
N LEU A 231 7.94 -42.65 21.99
CA LEU A 231 9.07 -42.92 22.85
C LEU A 231 9.33 -44.41 22.71
N MET A 232 10.43 -44.77 22.05
CA MET A 232 10.87 -46.14 21.93
C MET A 232 10.85 -46.72 23.35
N SER A 233 10.02 -47.77 23.55
CA SER A 233 9.97 -48.46 24.83
C SER A 233 11.37 -48.94 25.18
N TRP A 234 11.71 -48.89 26.46
CA TRP A 234 12.97 -49.43 26.97
C TRP A 234 13.25 -50.87 26.49
N ASP A 235 12.22 -51.64 26.21
CA ASP A 235 12.31 -53.01 25.67
C ASP A 235 12.74 -53.04 24.19
N GLU A 236 12.33 -52.06 23.39
CA GLU A 236 12.81 -51.91 21.99
C GLU A 236 14.27 -51.47 21.95
N LEU A 237 14.70 -50.63 22.88
CA LEU A 237 16.12 -50.22 23.01
C LEU A 237 16.96 -51.39 23.45
N LYS A 238 16.57 -52.23 24.42
CA LYS A 238 17.32 -53.39 24.85
C LYS A 238 17.46 -54.43 23.72
N ASN A 239 16.38 -54.68 22.98
CA ASN A 239 16.39 -55.65 21.89
C ASN A 239 17.23 -55.15 20.68
N GLY A 240 17.37 -53.84 20.48
CA GLY A 240 18.24 -53.26 19.49
C GLY A 240 19.72 -53.45 19.78
N ILE A 241 20.10 -53.39 21.07
CA ILE A 241 21.53 -53.55 21.50
C ILE A 241 21.96 -55.03 21.42
N VAL A 242 21.06 -55.98 21.74
CA VAL A 242 21.38 -57.41 21.70
C VAL A 242 21.58 -57.95 20.28
N ARG A 243 21.19 -57.25 19.23
CA ARG A 243 21.33 -57.63 17.82
C ARG A 243 22.63 -57.16 17.17
N CYS A 244 23.45 -56.40 17.89
CA CYS A 244 24.73 -55.84 17.38
C CYS A 244 25.97 -56.50 18.01
N VAL A 245 25.84 -57.59 18.75
CA VAL A 245 26.95 -58.41 19.28
C VAL A 245 27.09 -59.71 18.52
#